data_9019a2a2bdd5d96b818bdc09d1444aaa
#
_entry.id   9019a2a2bdd5d96b818bdc09d1444aaa
#
_cell.length_a   1.000
_cell.length_b   1.000
_cell.length_c   1.000
_cell.angle_alpha   90.00
_cell.angle_beta   90.00
_cell.angle_gamma   90.00
#
_symmetry.space_group_name_H-M   'P 1'
#
loop_
_entity.id
_entity.type
_entity.pdbx_description
1 polymer ?
#
loop_
_entity_poly.entity_id
_entity_poly.type
_entity_poly.pdbx_seq_one_letter_code
_entity_poly.pdbx_strand_id
1 'polypeptide(L)'
;MPDETTLSSLQAGYIEVASVVRALHGDWSAPAPGYDGWTCRDLLAHLSSSAASLPAVVGSLTEPRDPNAPPFDSGRWNASQVRRRADKKPAELVDEYDSGTTRLVMALADAPLEKMVTIGPYAGHSLGHTMAEMLKHQRGHLSDLEQALNR
;
A
#
# COMPACT_ATOMS: atom_id res chain seq x y z
N MET A 1 2.66 -9.99 -23.46
CA MET A 1 2.61 -9.19 -22.22
C MET A 1 2.65 -10.10 -21.02
N PRO A 2 3.55 -9.89 -20.06
CA PRO A 2 3.50 -10.66 -18.82
C PRO A 2 2.20 -10.37 -18.09
N ASP A 3 1.61 -11.39 -17.51
CA ASP A 3 0.43 -11.24 -16.67
C ASP A 3 0.84 -10.66 -15.32
N GLU A 4 0.42 -9.44 -15.03
CA GLU A 4 0.75 -8.71 -13.80
C GLU A 4 0.09 -9.31 -12.55
N THR A 5 -0.85 -10.25 -12.73
CA THR A 5 -1.56 -10.89 -11.62
C THR A 5 -0.90 -12.20 -11.17
N THR A 6 0.20 -12.62 -11.81
CA THR A 6 0.93 -13.83 -11.39
C THR A 6 1.69 -13.58 -10.10
N LEU A 7 1.92 -14.62 -9.32
CA LEU A 7 2.67 -14.53 -8.07
C LEU A 7 4.04 -13.88 -8.27
N SER A 8 4.80 -14.35 -9.26
CA SER A 8 6.15 -13.82 -9.49
C SER A 8 6.13 -12.35 -9.90
N SER A 9 5.18 -11.93 -10.74
CA SER A 9 5.03 -10.53 -11.14
C SER A 9 4.63 -9.64 -9.97
N LEU A 10 3.72 -10.09 -9.12
CA LEU A 10 3.30 -9.35 -7.93
C LEU A 10 4.46 -9.19 -6.96
N GLN A 11 5.17 -10.27 -6.64
CA GLN A 11 6.30 -10.23 -5.73
C GLN A 11 7.39 -9.29 -6.25
N ALA A 12 7.76 -9.41 -7.53
CA ALA A 12 8.77 -8.56 -8.15
C ALA A 12 8.35 -7.09 -8.14
N GLY A 13 7.08 -6.80 -8.40
CA GLY A 13 6.54 -5.44 -8.41
C GLY A 13 6.60 -4.77 -7.04
N TYR A 14 6.18 -5.47 -6.00
CA TYR A 14 6.23 -4.93 -4.63
C TYR A 14 7.67 -4.73 -4.14
N ILE A 15 8.58 -5.65 -4.46
CA ILE A 15 10.01 -5.52 -4.13
C ILE A 15 10.61 -4.31 -4.84
N GLU A 16 10.30 -4.11 -6.13
CA GLU A 16 10.77 -2.97 -6.90
C GLU A 16 10.34 -1.65 -6.28
N VAL A 17 9.05 -1.51 -5.93
CA VAL A 17 8.53 -0.30 -5.30
C VAL A 17 9.23 -0.03 -3.96
N ALA A 18 9.44 -1.05 -3.15
CA ALA A 18 10.15 -0.90 -1.87
C ALA A 18 11.59 -0.41 -2.07
N SER A 19 12.27 -0.88 -3.11
CA SER A 19 13.64 -0.44 -3.41
C SER A 19 13.67 1.05 -3.81
N VAL A 20 12.67 1.53 -4.55
CA VAL A 20 12.56 2.94 -4.91
C VAL A 20 12.24 3.79 -3.68
N VAL A 21 11.37 3.32 -2.81
CA VAL A 21 11.04 4.02 -1.55
C VAL A 21 12.30 4.22 -0.70
N ARG A 22 13.16 3.20 -0.59
CA ARG A 22 14.42 3.31 0.15
C ARG A 22 15.39 4.33 -0.43
N ALA A 23 15.32 4.59 -1.72
CA ALA A 23 16.19 5.54 -2.41
C ALA A 23 15.66 6.98 -2.35
N LEU A 24 14.45 7.21 -1.85
CA LEU A 24 13.86 8.54 -1.77
C LEU A 24 14.63 9.46 -0.83
N HIS A 25 14.81 10.70 -1.25
CA HIS A 25 15.44 11.75 -0.44
C HIS A 25 14.89 13.11 -0.89
N GLY A 26 15.00 14.09 -0.02
CA GLY A 26 14.54 15.45 -0.33
C GLY A 26 13.94 16.13 0.89
N ASP A 27 13.13 17.16 0.65
CA ASP A 27 12.45 17.90 1.71
C ASP A 27 11.12 17.22 2.09
N TRP A 28 11.16 16.43 3.13
CA TRP A 28 9.99 15.70 3.62
C TRP A 28 8.91 16.60 4.23
N SER A 29 9.25 17.86 4.55
CA SER A 29 8.27 18.84 5.04
C SER A 29 7.52 19.56 3.91
N ALA A 30 7.93 19.37 2.66
CA ALA A 30 7.27 19.96 1.51
C ALA A 30 5.82 19.46 1.39
N PRO A 31 4.89 20.30 0.90
CA PRO A 31 3.52 19.86 0.66
C PRO A 31 3.47 18.73 -0.36
N ALA A 32 2.56 17.77 -0.16
CA ALA A 32 2.26 16.75 -1.14
C ALA A 32 1.13 17.24 -2.05
N PRO A 33 1.41 17.64 -3.31
CA PRO A 33 0.39 18.19 -4.20
C PRO A 33 -0.72 17.17 -4.48
N GLY A 34 -1.97 17.60 -4.38
CA GLY A 34 -3.13 16.74 -4.56
C GLY A 34 -3.56 15.98 -3.31
N TYR A 35 -2.86 16.16 -2.18
CA TYR A 35 -3.19 15.53 -0.89
C TYR A 35 -3.42 16.63 0.14
N ASP A 36 -4.68 16.98 0.34
CA ASP A 36 -5.08 18.12 1.14
C ASP A 36 -4.52 18.06 2.57
N GLY A 37 -3.72 19.06 2.92
CA GLY A 37 -3.13 19.20 4.24
C GLY A 37 -1.96 18.24 4.55
N TRP A 38 -1.54 17.41 3.60
CA TRP A 38 -0.45 16.46 3.82
C TRP A 38 0.89 17.00 3.32
N THR A 39 1.95 16.71 4.07
CA THR A 39 3.34 16.85 3.63
C THR A 39 3.79 15.57 2.92
N CYS A 40 4.98 15.63 2.29
CA CYS A 40 5.61 14.44 1.72
C CYS A 40 5.80 13.36 2.79
N ARG A 41 6.15 13.75 4.03
CA ARG A 41 6.26 12.80 5.15
C ARG A 41 4.92 12.11 5.43
N ASP A 42 3.82 12.83 5.40
CA ASP A 42 2.49 12.26 5.63
C ASP A 42 2.11 11.27 4.52
N LEU A 43 2.44 11.58 3.27
CA LEU A 43 2.22 10.65 2.17
C LEU A 43 3.08 9.38 2.33
N LEU A 44 4.32 9.51 2.77
CA LEU A 44 5.16 8.36 3.11
C LEU A 44 4.54 7.55 4.27
N ALA A 45 4.01 8.23 5.29
CA ALA A 45 3.32 7.56 6.40
C ALA A 45 2.11 6.76 5.92
N HIS A 46 1.36 7.30 4.96
CA HIS A 46 0.25 6.59 4.32
C HIS A 46 0.74 5.32 3.59
N LEU A 47 1.78 5.43 2.79
CA LEU A 47 2.39 4.28 2.10
C LEU A 47 2.87 3.23 3.09
N SER A 48 3.55 3.66 4.15
CA SER A 48 4.09 2.76 5.18
C SER A 48 3.00 2.01 5.93
N SER A 49 1.89 2.70 6.24
CA SER A 49 0.74 2.06 6.90
C SER A 49 0.08 1.01 6.00
N SER A 50 -0.02 1.29 4.71
CA SER A 50 -0.56 0.34 3.73
C SER A 50 0.31 -0.91 3.65
N ALA A 51 1.63 -0.75 3.56
CA ALA A 51 2.57 -1.87 3.53
C ALA A 51 2.53 -2.68 4.83
N ALA A 52 2.41 -2.02 5.97
CA ALA A 52 2.39 -2.69 7.28
C ALA A 52 1.10 -3.49 7.51
N SER A 53 -0.04 -3.02 7.01
CA SER A 53 -1.34 -3.67 7.24
C SER A 53 -1.69 -4.72 6.20
N LEU A 54 -1.22 -4.57 4.97
CA LEU A 54 -1.62 -5.42 3.85
C LEU A 54 -1.31 -6.93 4.06
N PRO A 55 -0.18 -7.34 4.66
CA PRO A 55 0.09 -8.77 4.90
C PRO A 55 -0.98 -9.46 5.75
N ALA A 56 -1.54 -8.77 6.74
CA ALA A 56 -2.60 -9.32 7.58
C ALA A 56 -3.96 -9.32 6.88
N VAL A 57 -4.17 -8.37 5.98
CA VAL A 57 -5.47 -8.17 5.29
C VAL A 57 -5.62 -9.10 4.09
N VAL A 58 -4.53 -9.41 3.40
CA VAL A 58 -4.57 -10.14 2.13
C VAL A 58 -5.34 -11.47 2.21
N GLY A 59 -5.19 -12.19 3.32
CA GLY A 59 -5.90 -13.45 3.53
C GLY A 59 -7.39 -13.27 3.79
N SER A 60 -7.79 -12.18 4.43
CA SER A 60 -9.19 -11.92 4.79
C SER A 60 -10.03 -11.37 3.64
N LEU A 61 -9.39 -10.85 2.59
CA LEU A 61 -10.13 -10.26 1.46
C LEU A 61 -10.99 -11.26 0.70
N THR A 62 -10.67 -12.55 0.76
CA THR A 62 -11.39 -13.63 0.07
C THR A 62 -12.30 -14.44 0.98
N GLU A 63 -12.41 -14.08 2.25
CA GLU A 63 -13.30 -14.73 3.21
C GLU A 63 -14.75 -14.27 3.02
N PRO A 64 -15.74 -15.07 3.47
CA PRO A 64 -17.14 -14.66 3.39
C PRO A 64 -17.37 -13.34 4.10
N ARG A 65 -18.11 -12.45 3.43
CA ARG A 65 -18.45 -11.14 3.98
C ARG A 65 -19.58 -11.27 5.00
N ASP A 66 -19.44 -10.58 6.14
CA ASP A 66 -20.56 -10.36 7.06
C ASP A 66 -21.51 -9.31 6.44
N PRO A 67 -22.77 -9.68 6.11
CA PRO A 67 -23.71 -8.74 5.50
C PRO A 67 -24.11 -7.59 6.43
N ASN A 68 -23.86 -7.72 7.73
CA ASN A 68 -24.17 -6.70 8.72
C ASN A 68 -22.97 -5.81 9.07
N ALA A 69 -21.81 -6.09 8.49
CA ALA A 69 -20.62 -5.26 8.74
C ALA A 69 -20.82 -3.85 8.16
N PRO A 70 -20.43 -2.79 8.90
CA PRO A 70 -20.51 -1.43 8.37
C PRO A 70 -19.54 -1.27 7.19
N PRO A 71 -19.85 -0.34 6.25
CA PRO A 71 -18.91 -0.04 5.17
C PRO A 71 -17.58 0.46 5.72
N PHE A 72 -16.48 0.02 5.10
CA PHE A 72 -15.15 0.48 5.48
C PHE A 72 -14.89 1.89 4.94
N ASP A 73 -14.60 2.83 5.84
CA ASP A 73 -14.24 4.21 5.47
C ASP A 73 -12.72 4.31 5.32
N SER A 74 -12.22 4.18 4.10
CA SER A 74 -10.79 4.20 3.79
C SER A 74 -10.15 5.57 4.08
N GLY A 75 -10.87 6.66 3.81
CA GLY A 75 -10.35 8.01 4.08
C GLY A 75 -10.10 8.24 5.57
N ARG A 76 -11.05 7.86 6.41
CA ARG A 76 -10.92 7.95 7.86
C ARG A 76 -9.82 7.05 8.40
N TRP A 77 -9.73 5.84 7.90
CA TRP A 77 -8.67 4.89 8.24
C TRP A 77 -7.29 5.48 7.89
N ASN A 78 -7.11 5.94 6.67
CA ASN A 78 -5.85 6.51 6.19
C ASN A 78 -5.42 7.71 7.03
N ALA A 79 -6.34 8.63 7.32
CA ALA A 79 -6.05 9.79 8.17
C ALA A 79 -5.62 9.37 9.56
N SER A 80 -6.27 8.37 10.17
CA SER A 80 -5.91 7.88 11.50
C SER A 80 -4.54 7.22 11.51
N GLN A 81 -4.18 6.47 10.47
CA GLN A 81 -2.88 5.82 10.35
C GLN A 81 -1.74 6.83 10.21
N VAL A 82 -1.97 7.90 9.46
CA VAL A 82 -1.00 9.00 9.35
C VAL A 82 -0.80 9.69 10.71
N ARG A 83 -1.90 9.98 11.43
CA ARG A 83 -1.83 10.57 12.78
C ARG A 83 -1.06 9.70 13.77
N ARG A 84 -1.26 8.38 13.73
CA ARG A 84 -0.55 7.42 14.60
C ARG A 84 0.96 7.44 14.37
N ARG A 85 1.39 7.87 13.19
CA ARG A 85 2.80 7.91 12.78
C ARG A 85 3.38 9.31 12.85
N ALA A 86 2.71 10.25 13.53
CA ALA A 86 3.12 11.64 13.60
C ALA A 86 4.53 11.82 14.20
N ASP A 87 4.94 10.94 15.11
CA ASP A 87 6.25 10.99 15.76
C ASP A 87 7.36 10.24 15.03
N LYS A 88 7.02 9.57 13.92
CA LYS A 88 8.01 8.80 13.17
C LYS A 88 8.77 9.67 12.19
N LYS A 89 10.08 9.45 12.12
CA LYS A 89 10.96 10.07 11.14
C LYS A 89 10.83 9.39 9.79
N PRO A 90 11.15 10.05 8.68
CA PRO A 90 11.13 9.43 7.36
C PRO A 90 11.90 8.11 7.27
N ALA A 91 13.09 8.02 7.89
CA ALA A 91 13.86 6.78 7.91
C ALA A 91 13.11 5.62 8.58
N GLU A 92 12.39 5.89 9.67
CA GLU A 92 11.58 4.90 10.37
C GLU A 92 10.38 4.45 9.52
N LEU A 93 9.78 5.38 8.77
CA LEU A 93 8.67 5.09 7.87
C LEU A 93 9.13 4.24 6.67
N VAL A 94 10.32 4.52 6.14
CA VAL A 94 10.93 3.70 5.08
C VAL A 94 11.19 2.28 5.59
N ASP A 95 11.73 2.13 6.78
CA ASP A 95 11.96 0.81 7.39
C ASP A 95 10.66 0.03 7.59
N GLU A 96 9.60 0.72 8.02
CA GLU A 96 8.27 0.12 8.18
C GLU A 96 7.70 -0.34 6.83
N TYR A 97 7.86 0.46 5.79
CA TYR A 97 7.47 0.12 4.42
C TYR A 97 8.20 -1.13 3.94
N ASP A 98 9.50 -1.16 4.11
CA ASP A 98 10.35 -2.28 3.68
C ASP A 98 10.00 -3.58 4.41
N SER A 99 9.85 -3.49 5.73
CA SER A 99 9.45 -4.63 6.57
C SER A 99 8.06 -5.16 6.19
N GLY A 100 7.10 -4.27 5.97
CA GLY A 100 5.75 -4.63 5.54
C GLY A 100 5.74 -5.30 4.17
N THR A 101 6.53 -4.78 3.24
CA THR A 101 6.67 -5.37 1.89
C THR A 101 7.27 -6.77 1.95
N THR A 102 8.30 -6.99 2.77
CA THR A 102 8.88 -8.32 2.97
C THR A 102 7.84 -9.32 3.45
N ARG A 103 7.04 -8.94 4.44
CA ARG A 103 5.96 -9.79 4.94
C ARG A 103 4.87 -10.04 3.91
N LEU A 104 4.55 -9.03 3.09
CA LEU A 104 3.57 -9.18 2.02
C LEU A 104 4.04 -10.16 0.95
N VAL A 105 5.28 -10.07 0.53
CA VAL A 105 5.87 -10.98 -0.46
C VAL A 105 5.78 -12.43 0.04
N MET A 106 6.05 -12.66 1.32
CA MET A 106 5.91 -13.97 1.95
C MET A 106 4.44 -14.43 2.01
N ALA A 107 3.54 -13.54 2.38
CA ALA A 107 2.11 -13.82 2.47
C ALA A 107 1.50 -14.16 1.11
N LEU A 108 1.95 -13.50 0.05
CA LEU A 108 1.47 -13.76 -1.32
C LEU A 108 1.79 -15.17 -1.80
N ALA A 109 2.89 -15.76 -1.33
CA ALA A 109 3.27 -17.13 -1.71
C ALA A 109 2.20 -18.16 -1.34
N ASP A 110 1.46 -17.93 -0.26
CA ASP A 110 0.42 -18.83 0.23
C ASP A 110 -1.00 -18.29 -0.04
N ALA A 111 -1.12 -17.14 -0.71
CA ALA A 111 -2.40 -16.50 -0.93
C ALA A 111 -3.17 -17.14 -2.10
N PRO A 112 -4.52 -17.27 -1.97
CA PRO A 112 -5.35 -17.84 -3.04
C PRO A 112 -5.62 -16.79 -4.14
N LEU A 113 -4.64 -16.51 -5.00
CA LEU A 113 -4.69 -15.43 -5.98
C LEU A 113 -5.85 -15.53 -6.97
N GLU A 114 -6.35 -16.73 -7.24
CA GLU A 114 -7.48 -16.96 -8.16
C GLU A 114 -8.84 -16.77 -7.50
N LYS A 115 -8.88 -16.75 -6.18
CA LYS A 115 -10.14 -16.65 -5.42
C LYS A 115 -10.68 -15.22 -5.50
N MET A 116 -12.02 -15.10 -5.50
CA MET A 116 -12.69 -13.80 -5.57
C MET A 116 -12.61 -13.04 -4.26
N VAL A 117 -12.31 -11.75 -4.36
CA VAL A 117 -12.39 -10.79 -3.25
C VAL A 117 -13.87 -10.56 -2.92
N THR A 118 -14.20 -10.53 -1.65
CA THR A 118 -15.58 -10.45 -1.15
C THR A 118 -15.94 -9.09 -0.57
N ILE A 119 -14.96 -8.26 -0.27
CA ILE A 119 -15.17 -6.97 0.41
C ILE A 119 -14.43 -5.84 -0.30
N GLY A 120 -14.90 -4.62 -0.08
CA GLY A 120 -14.25 -3.41 -0.58
C GLY A 120 -14.52 -3.14 -2.06
N PRO A 121 -13.79 -2.16 -2.64
CA PRO A 121 -14.04 -1.71 -4.02
C PRO A 121 -13.68 -2.76 -5.08
N TYR A 122 -12.90 -3.77 -4.73
CA TYR A 122 -12.48 -4.85 -5.64
C TYR A 122 -13.31 -6.12 -5.50
N ALA A 123 -14.41 -6.09 -4.74
CA ALA A 123 -15.30 -7.24 -4.60
C ALA A 123 -15.76 -7.73 -5.98
N GLY A 124 -15.69 -9.04 -6.21
CA GLY A 124 -16.00 -9.65 -7.50
C GLY A 124 -14.82 -9.82 -8.45
N HIS A 125 -13.66 -9.25 -8.13
CA HIS A 125 -12.40 -9.47 -8.84
C HIS A 125 -11.55 -10.51 -8.12
N SER A 126 -10.62 -11.15 -8.83
CA SER A 126 -9.69 -12.09 -8.20
C SER A 126 -8.75 -11.37 -7.23
N LEU A 127 -8.22 -12.09 -6.26
CA LEU A 127 -7.23 -11.54 -5.34
C LEU A 127 -5.97 -11.07 -6.10
N GLY A 128 -5.52 -11.84 -7.10
CA GLY A 128 -4.38 -11.45 -7.93
C GLY A 128 -4.62 -10.12 -8.66
N HIS A 129 -5.79 -9.94 -9.25
CA HIS A 129 -6.17 -8.66 -9.88
C HIS A 129 -6.16 -7.53 -8.85
N THR A 130 -6.75 -7.76 -7.69
CA THR A 130 -6.82 -6.77 -6.60
C THR A 130 -5.42 -6.36 -6.15
N MET A 131 -4.51 -7.31 -5.97
CA MET A 131 -3.14 -7.03 -5.56
C MET A 131 -2.38 -6.25 -6.63
N ALA A 132 -2.63 -6.53 -7.92
CA ALA A 132 -2.04 -5.76 -9.02
C ALA A 132 -2.56 -4.32 -9.04
N GLU A 133 -3.85 -4.11 -8.80
CA GLU A 133 -4.44 -2.77 -8.72
C GLU A 133 -3.92 -1.98 -7.50
N MET A 134 -3.75 -2.62 -6.36
CA MET A 134 -3.15 -2.00 -5.17
C MET A 134 -1.70 -1.61 -5.42
N LEU A 135 -0.93 -2.43 -6.13
CA LEU A 135 0.44 -2.13 -6.52
C LEU A 135 0.50 -0.90 -7.44
N LYS A 136 -0.38 -0.85 -8.42
CA LYS A 136 -0.52 0.30 -9.32
C LYS A 136 -0.83 1.58 -8.54
N HIS A 137 -1.70 1.48 -7.53
CA HIS A 137 -2.05 2.60 -6.67
C HIS A 137 -0.83 3.09 -5.86
N GLN A 138 -0.05 2.17 -5.31
CA GLN A 138 1.19 2.51 -4.60
C GLN A 138 2.21 3.18 -5.53
N ARG A 139 2.34 2.71 -6.77
CA ARG A 139 3.21 3.34 -7.77
C ARG A 139 2.77 4.77 -8.09
N GLY A 140 1.47 5.03 -8.11
CA GLY A 140 0.94 6.38 -8.29
C GLY A 140 1.35 7.32 -7.16
N HIS A 141 1.17 6.90 -5.92
CA HIS A 141 1.61 7.66 -4.75
C HIS A 141 3.12 7.89 -4.75
N LEU A 142 3.89 6.86 -5.11
CA LEU A 142 5.34 6.96 -5.18
C LEU A 142 5.78 7.98 -6.23
N SER A 143 5.16 7.97 -7.40
CA SER A 143 5.43 8.95 -8.45
C SER A 143 5.16 10.39 -7.98
N ASP A 144 4.05 10.61 -7.31
CA ASP A 144 3.70 11.90 -6.73
C ASP A 144 4.72 12.35 -5.70
N LEU A 145 5.17 11.43 -4.86
CA LEU A 145 6.16 11.68 -3.82
C LEU A 145 7.53 12.04 -4.42
N GLU A 146 7.98 11.30 -5.43
CA GLU A 146 9.23 11.59 -6.12
C GLU A 146 9.24 12.99 -6.73
N GLN A 147 8.14 13.37 -7.40
CA GLN A 147 8.00 14.68 -8.00
C GLN A 147 8.00 15.79 -6.94
N ALA A 148 7.31 15.59 -5.83
CA ALA A 148 7.21 16.59 -4.76
C ALA A 148 8.55 16.78 -4.03
N LEU A 149 9.31 15.70 -3.81
CA LEU A 149 10.61 15.76 -3.14
C LEU A 149 11.69 16.42 -4.00
N ASN A 150 11.57 16.35 -5.32
CA ASN A 150 12.57 16.87 -6.27
C ASN A 150 12.31 18.31 -6.72
N ARG A 151 11.39 19.01 -6.07
CA ARG A 151 11.10 20.41 -6.39
C ARG A 151 12.04 21.40 -5.72
#